data_e1f60e81fb43df3a7836547333e6d8bf
#
_entry.id   e1f60e81fb43df3a7836547333e6d8bf
#
_cell.length_a   1.000
_cell.length_b   1.000
_cell.length_c   1.000
_cell.angle_alpha   90.00
_cell.angle_beta   90.00
_cell.angle_gamma   90.00
#
_symmetry.space_group_name_H-M   'P 1'
#
loop_
_entity.id
_entity.type
_entity.pdbx_description
1 polymer ?
#
loop_
_entity_poly.entity_id
_entity_poly.type
_entity_poly.pdbx_seq_one_letter_code
_entity_poly.pdbx_strand_id
1 'polypeptide(L)'
;MPDPDPPSDALAADLTMAVGRLLRRLRAEANPSELNLSQMGVFARLEQGGPMTTADLARAELMKPQSMGAILASLEQEGLIERQPHPTDRRQVYFALTEAGAAVRTRHRAAKRDWLARALTELDPDARRTLAAAIPIIQQVGET
;
A
#
# COMPACT_ATOMS: atom_id res chain seq x y z
N MET A 1 -24.45 -31.01 -11.29
CA MET A 1 -23.41 -31.51 -10.39
C MET A 1 -22.59 -30.31 -9.97
N PRO A 2 -22.45 -30.00 -8.69
CA PRO A 2 -21.56 -28.92 -8.29
C PRO A 2 -20.14 -29.30 -8.69
N ASP A 3 -19.40 -28.30 -9.19
CA ASP A 3 -17.97 -28.43 -9.49
C ASP A 3 -17.26 -28.92 -8.23
N PRO A 4 -16.30 -29.86 -8.32
CA PRO A 4 -15.56 -30.31 -7.14
C PRO A 4 -14.82 -29.11 -6.50
N ASP A 5 -14.85 -29.10 -5.17
CA ASP A 5 -14.14 -28.08 -4.38
C ASP A 5 -12.66 -28.06 -4.76
N PRO A 6 -12.11 -26.91 -5.22
CA PRO A 6 -10.72 -26.86 -5.64
C PRO A 6 -9.78 -27.13 -4.46
N PRO A 7 -8.69 -27.88 -4.65
CA PRO A 7 -7.71 -28.10 -3.59
C PRO A 7 -7.20 -26.77 -3.03
N SER A 8 -7.15 -26.62 -1.72
CA SER A 8 -6.75 -25.37 -1.05
C SER A 8 -5.37 -24.87 -1.49
N ASP A 9 -4.41 -25.76 -1.76
CA ASP A 9 -3.08 -25.41 -2.21
C ASP A 9 -3.09 -24.77 -3.62
N ALA A 10 -3.88 -25.33 -4.54
CA ALA A 10 -4.02 -24.80 -5.89
C ALA A 10 -4.72 -23.42 -5.86
N LEU A 11 -5.79 -23.31 -5.09
CA LEU A 11 -6.50 -22.04 -4.92
C LEU A 11 -5.61 -20.97 -4.28
N ALA A 12 -4.78 -21.34 -3.29
CA ALA A 12 -3.83 -20.42 -2.67
C ALA A 12 -2.79 -19.89 -3.67
N ALA A 13 -2.24 -20.77 -4.51
CA ALA A 13 -1.28 -20.40 -5.55
C ALA A 13 -1.91 -19.44 -6.57
N ASP A 14 -3.09 -19.77 -7.08
CA ASP A 14 -3.79 -18.97 -8.07
C ASP A 14 -4.20 -17.59 -7.51
N LEU A 15 -4.71 -17.56 -6.29
CA LEU A 15 -5.08 -16.31 -5.61
C LEU A 15 -3.85 -15.41 -5.39
N THR A 16 -2.74 -16.01 -4.92
CA THR A 16 -1.48 -15.26 -4.73
C THR A 16 -1.00 -14.63 -6.03
N MET A 17 -1.04 -15.37 -7.12
CA MET A 17 -0.65 -14.85 -8.44
C MET A 17 -1.59 -13.76 -8.94
N ALA A 18 -2.91 -13.96 -8.82
CA ALA A 18 -3.91 -13.02 -9.28
C ALA A 18 -3.83 -11.69 -8.50
N VAL A 19 -3.77 -11.76 -7.18
CA VAL A 19 -3.62 -10.58 -6.31
C VAL A 19 -2.30 -9.86 -6.59
N GLY A 20 -1.21 -10.61 -6.75
CA GLY A 20 0.10 -10.04 -7.08
C GLY A 20 0.11 -9.28 -8.40
N ARG A 21 -0.53 -9.83 -9.45
CA ARG A 21 -0.68 -9.15 -10.75
C ARG A 21 -1.52 -7.88 -10.63
N LEU A 22 -2.65 -7.96 -9.94
CA LEU A 22 -3.53 -6.81 -9.73
C LEU A 22 -2.81 -5.67 -9.00
N LEU A 23 -2.09 -6.00 -7.92
CA LEU A 23 -1.34 -4.99 -7.15
C LEU A 23 -0.22 -4.35 -7.97
N ARG A 24 0.51 -5.13 -8.78
CA ARG A 24 1.53 -4.57 -9.68
C ARG A 24 0.91 -3.61 -10.69
N ARG A 25 -0.22 -3.99 -11.28
CA ARG A 25 -0.92 -3.16 -12.26
C ARG A 25 -1.44 -1.87 -11.63
N LEU A 26 -2.06 -1.96 -10.46
CA LEU A 26 -2.51 -0.79 -9.69
C LEU A 26 -1.37 0.19 -9.40
N ARG A 27 -0.20 -0.32 -9.01
CA ARG A 27 0.97 0.53 -8.74
C ARG A 27 1.49 1.21 -10.00
N ALA A 28 1.56 0.49 -11.12
CA ALA A 28 2.07 1.02 -12.38
C ALA A 28 1.14 2.08 -12.99
N GLU A 29 -0.16 1.83 -12.97
CA GLU A 29 -1.15 2.67 -13.66
C GLU A 29 -1.67 3.84 -12.81
N ALA A 30 -1.55 3.74 -11.51
CA ALA A 30 -2.11 4.71 -10.57
C ALA A 30 -1.05 5.36 -9.67
N ASN A 31 0.07 5.74 -10.24
CA ASN A 31 1.15 6.45 -9.56
C ASN A 31 1.38 7.85 -10.18
N PRO A 32 0.49 8.82 -9.92
CA PRO A 32 0.57 10.15 -10.53
C PRO A 32 1.77 10.98 -10.08
N SER A 33 2.46 10.58 -9.02
CA SER A 33 3.61 11.30 -8.46
C SER A 33 4.94 10.59 -8.72
N GLU A 34 4.94 9.51 -9.49
CA GLU A 34 6.13 8.73 -9.87
C GLU A 34 7.01 8.27 -8.69
N LEU A 35 6.39 8.04 -7.54
CA LEU A 35 7.09 7.51 -6.37
C LEU A 35 7.48 6.05 -6.56
N ASN A 36 8.67 5.67 -6.09
CA ASN A 36 9.07 4.28 -6.08
C ASN A 36 8.37 3.46 -4.96
N LEU A 37 8.51 2.13 -5.00
CA LEU A 37 7.86 1.24 -4.05
C LEU A 37 8.24 1.53 -2.59
N SER A 38 9.51 1.83 -2.34
CA SER A 38 10.00 2.12 -0.99
C SER A 38 9.41 3.41 -0.45
N GLN A 39 9.33 4.45 -1.28
CA GLN A 39 8.68 5.72 -0.92
C GLN A 39 7.19 5.53 -0.65
N MET A 40 6.49 4.78 -1.50
CA MET A 40 5.07 4.47 -1.27
C MET A 40 4.85 3.67 0.02
N GLY A 41 5.76 2.77 0.36
CA GLY A 41 5.75 2.02 1.62
C GLY A 41 5.84 2.97 2.83
N VAL A 42 6.75 3.92 2.82
CA VAL A 42 6.88 4.93 3.87
C VAL A 42 5.60 5.74 4.03
N PHE A 43 5.03 6.23 2.93
CA PHE A 43 3.75 6.96 2.97
C PHE A 43 2.63 6.14 3.62
N ALA A 44 2.49 4.88 3.24
CA ALA A 44 1.47 4.00 3.79
C ALA A 44 1.65 3.80 5.30
N ARG A 45 2.90 3.59 5.76
CA ARG A 45 3.20 3.42 7.18
C ARG A 45 2.90 4.68 8.00
N LEU A 46 3.33 5.84 7.52
CA LEU A 46 3.08 7.11 8.19
C LEU A 46 1.60 7.48 8.23
N GLU A 47 0.85 7.14 7.19
CA GLU A 47 -0.61 7.35 7.16
C GLU A 47 -1.34 6.46 8.16
N GLN A 48 -0.98 5.17 8.23
CA GLN A 48 -1.66 4.19 9.08
C GLN A 48 -1.24 4.27 10.53
N GLY A 49 0.05 4.47 10.78
CA GLY A 49 0.63 4.41 12.13
C GLY A 49 0.91 5.78 12.76
N GLY A 50 0.70 6.87 12.02
CA GLY A 50 1.13 8.21 12.46
C GLY A 50 2.64 8.39 12.43
N PRO A 51 3.20 9.35 13.18
CA PRO A 51 4.64 9.60 13.20
C PRO A 51 5.44 8.38 13.65
N MET A 52 6.54 8.10 12.95
CA MET A 52 7.40 6.95 13.20
C MET A 52 8.88 7.36 13.14
N THR A 53 9.72 6.65 13.87
CA THR A 53 11.19 6.81 13.81
C THR A 53 11.75 6.11 12.58
N THR A 54 12.99 6.46 12.20
CA THR A 54 13.71 5.76 11.12
C THR A 54 13.83 4.27 11.43
N ALA A 55 14.13 3.91 12.68
CA ALA A 55 14.27 2.51 13.08
C ALA A 55 12.97 1.73 12.93
N ASP A 56 11.83 2.32 13.34
CA ASP A 56 10.52 1.69 13.23
C ASP A 56 10.10 1.50 11.77
N LEU A 57 10.32 2.53 10.93
CA LEU A 57 10.05 2.45 9.50
C LEU A 57 10.93 1.40 8.81
N ALA A 58 12.21 1.35 9.13
CA ALA A 58 13.14 0.37 8.59
C ALA A 58 12.71 -1.06 8.95
N ARG A 59 12.31 -1.28 10.20
CA ARG A 59 11.81 -2.57 10.67
C ARG A 59 10.52 -2.97 9.97
N ALA A 60 9.58 -2.05 9.85
CA ALA A 60 8.28 -2.28 9.20
C ALA A 60 8.43 -2.63 7.71
N GLU A 61 9.40 -2.02 7.02
CA GLU A 61 9.67 -2.23 5.59
C GLU A 61 10.77 -3.26 5.33
N LEU A 62 11.26 -3.96 6.35
CA LEU A 62 12.32 -4.97 6.26
C LEU A 62 13.58 -4.42 5.56
N MET A 63 13.96 -3.21 5.92
CA MET A 63 15.12 -2.47 5.41
C MET A 63 16.18 -2.23 6.48
N LYS A 64 17.40 -1.99 6.02
CA LYS A 64 18.45 -1.46 6.90
C LYS A 64 18.14 0.01 7.25
N PRO A 65 18.38 0.46 8.50
CA PRO A 65 18.15 1.86 8.91
C PRO A 65 18.86 2.89 8.03
N GLN A 66 20.06 2.57 7.56
CA GLN A 66 20.82 3.45 6.66
C GLN A 66 20.11 3.65 5.30
N SER A 67 19.57 2.59 4.73
CA SER A 67 18.78 2.66 3.48
C SER A 67 17.50 3.45 3.70
N MET A 68 16.81 3.22 4.81
CA MET A 68 15.61 3.97 5.17
C MET A 68 15.93 5.45 5.38
N GLY A 69 17.05 5.77 6.04
CA GLY A 69 17.51 7.15 6.22
C GLY A 69 17.67 7.92 4.91
N ALA A 70 18.21 7.27 3.87
CA ALA A 70 18.35 7.88 2.55
C ALA A 70 16.99 8.17 1.88
N ILE A 71 16.03 7.25 2.02
CA ILE A 71 14.65 7.45 1.51
C ILE A 71 13.98 8.62 2.23
N LEU A 72 14.08 8.66 3.55
CA LEU A 72 13.49 9.73 4.35
C LEU A 72 14.11 11.10 4.04
N ALA A 73 15.43 11.17 3.86
CA ALA A 73 16.10 12.39 3.45
C ALA A 73 15.60 12.93 2.10
N SER A 74 15.40 12.04 1.13
CA SER A 74 14.84 12.40 -0.17
C SER A 74 13.41 12.94 -0.04
N LEU A 75 12.55 12.26 0.71
CA LEU A 75 11.16 12.70 0.92
C LEU A 75 11.07 14.01 1.71
N GLU A 76 11.94 14.20 2.69
CA GLU A 76 12.04 15.44 3.45
C GLU A 76 12.48 16.59 2.57
N GLN A 77 13.45 16.38 1.69
CA GLN A 77 13.93 17.38 0.73
C GLN A 77 12.84 17.81 -0.25
N GLU A 78 11.97 16.89 -0.63
CA GLU A 78 10.79 17.17 -1.47
C GLU A 78 9.63 17.83 -0.69
N GLY A 79 9.76 17.99 0.62
CA GLY A 79 8.73 18.59 1.48
C GLY A 79 7.52 17.71 1.73
N LEU A 80 7.63 16.40 1.53
CA LEU A 80 6.52 15.45 1.66
C LEU A 80 6.43 14.83 3.05
N ILE A 81 7.53 14.83 3.79
CA ILE A 81 7.60 14.46 5.21
C ILE A 81 8.37 15.53 5.97
N GLU A 82 8.16 15.56 7.28
CA GLU A 82 8.84 16.48 8.20
C GLU A 82 9.28 15.76 9.46
N ARG A 83 10.31 16.32 10.10
CA ARG A 83 10.80 15.87 11.39
C ARG A 83 9.93 16.43 12.51
N GLN A 84 9.65 15.60 13.48
CA GLN A 84 9.00 15.99 14.73
C GLN A 84 9.81 15.50 15.91
N PRO A 85 9.88 16.27 17.03
CA PRO A 85 10.59 15.79 18.22
C PRO A 85 9.92 14.54 18.77
N HIS A 86 10.74 13.57 19.19
CA HIS A 86 10.23 12.41 19.92
C HIS A 86 9.73 12.87 21.30
N PRO A 87 8.54 12.42 21.76
CA PRO A 87 7.93 12.95 22.99
C PRO A 87 8.73 12.67 24.27
N THR A 88 9.53 11.62 24.30
CA THR A 88 10.25 11.18 25.51
C THR A 88 11.76 11.02 25.34
N ASP A 89 12.26 10.84 24.13
CA ASP A 89 13.69 10.66 23.85
C ASP A 89 14.20 11.71 22.86
N ARG A 90 14.95 12.70 23.37
CA ARG A 90 15.53 13.79 22.56
C ARG A 90 16.56 13.33 21.53
N ARG A 91 17.07 12.10 21.63
CA ARG A 91 18.02 11.51 20.68
C ARG A 91 17.32 10.94 19.45
N GLN A 92 16.01 10.75 19.53
CA GLN A 92 15.18 10.24 18.43
C GLN A 92 14.38 11.36 17.78
N VAL A 93 14.04 11.12 16.53
CA VAL A 93 13.22 12.01 15.71
C VAL A 93 12.08 11.18 15.11
N TYR A 94 10.88 11.70 15.18
CA TYR A 94 9.76 11.20 14.39
C TYR A 94 9.75 11.84 13.01
N PHE A 95 9.32 11.06 12.03
CA PHE A 95 8.91 11.56 10.74
C PHE A 95 7.39 11.46 10.61
N ALA A 96 6.80 12.48 10.04
CA ALA A 96 5.36 12.56 9.78
C ALA A 96 5.11 13.09 8.37
N LEU A 97 3.96 12.78 7.81
CA LEU A 97 3.52 13.38 6.55
C LEU A 97 3.29 14.87 6.75
N THR A 98 3.76 15.68 5.80
CA THR A 98 3.34 17.08 5.68
C THR A 98 1.95 17.14 5.03
N GLU A 99 1.36 18.32 4.98
CA GLU A 99 0.14 18.55 4.20
C GLU A 99 0.32 18.14 2.73
N ALA A 100 1.47 18.49 2.13
CA ALA A 100 1.83 18.08 0.77
C ALA A 100 1.94 16.55 0.63
N GLY A 101 2.55 15.86 1.60
CA GLY A 101 2.64 14.40 1.63
C GLY A 101 1.28 13.73 1.76
N ALA A 102 0.42 14.24 2.62
CA ALA A 102 -0.96 13.76 2.76
C ALA A 102 -1.76 13.95 1.46
N ALA A 103 -1.57 15.07 0.77
CA ALA A 103 -2.20 15.33 -0.53
C ALA A 103 -1.71 14.35 -1.62
N VAL A 104 -0.42 14.02 -1.65
CA VAL A 104 0.13 12.98 -2.53
C VAL A 104 -0.55 11.64 -2.26
N ARG A 105 -0.69 11.26 -1.00
CA ARG A 105 -1.32 10.01 -0.60
C ARG A 105 -2.79 9.96 -1.04
N THR A 106 -3.52 11.03 -0.87
CA THR A 106 -4.92 11.16 -1.31
C THR A 106 -5.04 11.01 -2.83
N ARG A 107 -4.16 11.65 -3.61
CA ARG A 107 -4.14 11.50 -5.07
C ARG A 107 -3.84 10.07 -5.50
N HIS A 108 -2.92 9.38 -4.85
CA HIS A 108 -2.62 7.97 -5.14
C HIS A 108 -3.83 7.06 -4.90
N ARG A 109 -4.52 7.26 -3.77
CA ARG A 109 -5.75 6.49 -3.48
C ARG A 109 -6.85 6.74 -4.51
N ALA A 110 -7.07 8.00 -4.87
CA ALA A 110 -8.04 8.37 -5.89
C ALA A 110 -7.68 7.75 -7.25
N ALA A 111 -6.43 7.85 -7.68
CA ALA A 111 -5.97 7.28 -8.94
C ALA A 111 -6.13 5.75 -9.00
N LYS A 112 -5.83 5.05 -7.90
CA LYS A 112 -6.04 3.59 -7.80
C LYS A 112 -7.51 3.23 -7.93
N ARG A 113 -8.37 3.93 -7.19
CA ARG A 113 -9.82 3.70 -7.23
C ARG A 113 -10.37 3.96 -8.63
N ASP A 114 -9.99 5.06 -9.25
CA ASP A 114 -10.49 5.46 -10.56
C ASP A 114 -10.04 4.50 -11.65
N TRP A 115 -8.76 4.06 -11.61
CA TRP A 115 -8.26 3.05 -12.52
C TRP A 115 -9.01 1.73 -12.37
N LEU A 116 -9.16 1.26 -11.13
CA LEU A 116 -9.84 -0.01 -10.85
C LEU A 116 -11.31 0.06 -11.24
N ALA A 117 -11.99 1.18 -10.96
CA ALA A 117 -13.37 1.38 -11.36
C ALA A 117 -13.53 1.27 -12.88
N ARG A 118 -12.64 1.89 -13.66
CA ARG A 118 -12.65 1.75 -15.12
C ARG A 118 -12.42 0.31 -15.56
N ALA A 119 -11.42 -0.37 -14.98
CA ALA A 119 -11.14 -1.78 -15.31
C ALA A 119 -12.35 -2.69 -15.01
N LEU A 120 -13.06 -2.43 -13.93
CA LEU A 120 -14.26 -3.20 -13.56
C LEU A 120 -15.45 -2.96 -14.50
N THR A 121 -15.53 -1.81 -15.18
CA THR A 121 -16.60 -1.58 -16.16
C THR A 121 -16.47 -2.47 -17.38
N GLU A 122 -15.26 -2.95 -17.71
CA GLU A 122 -15.04 -3.86 -18.84
C GLU A 122 -15.49 -5.30 -18.56
N LEU A 123 -15.77 -5.62 -17.30
CA LEU A 123 -16.29 -6.93 -16.94
C LEU A 123 -17.78 -7.02 -17.22
N ASP A 124 -18.22 -8.21 -17.65
CA ASP A 124 -19.65 -8.49 -17.76
C ASP A 124 -20.34 -8.47 -16.37
N PRO A 125 -21.67 -8.31 -16.33
CA PRO A 125 -22.40 -8.22 -15.07
C PRO A 125 -22.25 -9.43 -14.15
N ASP A 126 -22.12 -10.64 -14.69
CA ASP A 126 -21.96 -11.86 -13.90
C ASP A 126 -20.59 -11.91 -13.23
N ALA A 127 -19.53 -11.57 -13.95
CA ALA A 127 -18.18 -11.46 -13.43
C ALA A 127 -18.10 -10.41 -12.32
N ARG A 128 -18.74 -9.26 -12.48
CA ARG A 128 -18.80 -8.22 -11.43
C ARG A 128 -19.52 -8.72 -10.18
N ARG A 129 -20.64 -9.45 -10.33
CA ARG A 129 -21.37 -10.02 -9.19
C ARG A 129 -20.52 -11.06 -8.45
N THR A 130 -19.84 -11.92 -9.20
CA THR A 130 -18.95 -12.94 -8.63
C THR A 130 -17.81 -12.29 -7.84
N LEU A 131 -17.18 -11.27 -8.41
CA LEU A 131 -16.13 -10.53 -7.73
C LEU A 131 -16.63 -9.83 -6.46
N ALA A 132 -17.80 -9.19 -6.51
CA ALA A 132 -18.41 -8.56 -5.35
C ALA A 132 -18.68 -9.56 -4.23
N ALA A 133 -19.16 -10.76 -4.56
CA ALA A 133 -19.39 -11.85 -3.61
C ALA A 133 -18.09 -12.41 -3.02
N ALA A 134 -16.98 -12.34 -3.76
CA ALA A 134 -15.66 -12.80 -3.28
C ALA A 134 -14.98 -11.84 -2.30
N ILE A 135 -15.31 -10.55 -2.33
CA ILE A 135 -14.65 -9.55 -1.48
C ILE A 135 -14.70 -9.89 0.01
N PRO A 136 -15.87 -10.21 0.62
CA PRO A 136 -15.91 -10.58 2.03
C PRO A 136 -15.07 -11.81 2.36
N ILE A 137 -14.98 -12.76 1.44
CA ILE A 137 -14.17 -13.97 1.59
C ILE A 137 -12.68 -13.63 1.62
N ILE A 138 -12.24 -12.76 0.70
CA ILE A 138 -10.85 -12.29 0.65
C ILE A 138 -10.49 -11.51 1.93
N GLN A 139 -11.40 -10.67 2.43
CA GLN A 139 -11.22 -9.96 3.69
C GLN A 139 -11.05 -10.92 4.87
N GLN A 140 -11.91 -11.92 4.98
CA GLN A 140 -11.83 -12.94 6.02
C GLN A 140 -10.48 -13.67 6.01
N VAL A 141 -9.98 -14.05 4.84
CA VAL A 141 -8.67 -14.69 4.71
C VAL A 141 -7.54 -13.77 5.17
N GLY A 142 -7.66 -12.47 4.94
CA GLY A 142 -6.67 -11.47 5.35
C GLY A 142 -6.65 -11.17 6.86
N GLU A 143 -7.67 -11.60 7.61
CA GLU A 143 -7.80 -11.41 9.06
C GLU A 143 -7.32 -12.62 9.87
N THR A 144 -6.97 -13.74 9.23
CA THR A 144 -6.42 -14.95 9.87
C THR A 144 -4.91 -14.82 10.06
#